data_84bbaf89e0843f1f71bd8f8ffb6b583a
#
_entry.id   84bbaf89e0843f1f71bd8f8ffb6b583a
#
_cell.length_a   1.000
_cell.length_b   1.000
_cell.length_c   1.000
_cell.angle_alpha   90.00
_cell.angle_beta   90.00
_cell.angle_gamma   90.00
#
_symmetry.space_group_name_H-M   'P 1'
#
loop_
_entity.id
_entity.type
_entity.pdbx_description
1 polymer ?
#
loop_
_entity_poly.entity_id
_entity_poly.type
_entity_poly.pdbx_seq_one_letter_code
_entity_poly.pdbx_strand_id
1 'polypeptide(L)'
;MDKRKFNGGHKNSGRKKGIGITFDIQKHCFNFISEILKDDAIKLKATKQLAEIDSIKKQDYLYIIENNGLYKIGYTYDWSKRYKNYKTHLGCVNLIYLTKQYNCYELECDLHNMFVNNRNTGEWFNLSNLQLFSAISYCSSKIV
;
A
#
# COMPACT_ATOMS: atom_id res chain seq x y z
N MET A 1 -28.75 23.94 -57.39
CA MET A 1 -27.57 23.99 -56.48
C MET A 1 -28.03 23.75 -55.04
N ASP A 2 -27.88 22.53 -54.61
CA ASP A 2 -28.32 22.08 -53.29
C ASP A 2 -27.29 22.37 -52.23
N LYS A 3 -27.54 23.34 -51.37
CA LYS A 3 -26.69 23.61 -50.19
C LYS A 3 -27.13 22.69 -49.07
N ARG A 4 -26.56 21.50 -49.01
CA ARG A 4 -26.69 20.65 -47.80
C ARG A 4 -25.94 21.29 -46.62
N LYS A 5 -26.69 21.86 -45.72
CA LYS A 5 -26.18 22.24 -44.40
C LYS A 5 -25.82 20.97 -43.63
N PHE A 6 -24.55 20.73 -43.46
CA PHE A 6 -24.04 19.69 -42.59
C PHE A 6 -24.15 20.22 -41.15
N ASN A 7 -25.24 19.89 -40.46
CA ASN A 7 -25.36 20.10 -39.02
C ASN A 7 -24.71 18.91 -38.32
N GLY A 8 -23.37 18.89 -38.28
CA GLY A 8 -22.61 17.99 -37.44
C GLY A 8 -22.67 18.42 -36.00
N GLY A 9 -23.81 18.23 -35.37
CA GLY A 9 -23.89 18.31 -33.91
C GLY A 9 -23.15 17.13 -33.30
N HIS A 10 -21.87 17.30 -33.02
CA HIS A 10 -21.21 16.42 -32.08
C HIS A 10 -21.89 16.55 -30.73
N LYS A 11 -22.83 15.65 -30.45
CA LYS A 11 -23.22 15.39 -29.08
C LYS A 11 -21.96 14.93 -28.35
N ASN A 12 -21.33 15.83 -27.63
CA ASN A 12 -20.40 15.46 -26.58
C ASN A 12 -21.15 14.49 -25.68
N SER A 13 -20.94 13.20 -25.90
CA SER A 13 -21.25 12.19 -24.89
C SER A 13 -20.32 12.49 -23.74
N GLY A 14 -20.76 13.41 -22.89
CA GLY A 14 -20.08 13.69 -21.65
C GLY A 14 -19.94 12.35 -20.94
N ARG A 15 -18.73 11.78 -21.00
CA ARG A 15 -18.33 10.72 -20.11
C ARG A 15 -18.75 11.21 -18.75
N LYS A 16 -19.82 10.67 -18.19
CA LYS A 16 -20.16 10.88 -16.79
C LYS A 16 -18.87 10.56 -16.06
N LYS A 17 -18.17 11.59 -15.59
CA LYS A 17 -17.08 11.41 -14.65
C LYS A 17 -17.71 10.59 -13.55
N GLY A 18 -17.36 9.32 -13.49
CA GLY A 18 -17.74 8.48 -12.38
C GLY A 18 -17.38 9.31 -11.15
N ILE A 19 -18.39 9.65 -10.36
CA ILE A 19 -18.16 10.28 -9.09
C ILE A 19 -17.31 9.26 -8.37
N GLY A 20 -15.99 9.46 -8.40
CA GLY A 20 -15.10 8.75 -7.53
C GLY A 20 -15.59 9.11 -6.13
N ILE A 21 -16.41 8.22 -5.57
CA ILE A 21 -16.76 8.26 -4.16
C ILE A 21 -15.48 7.88 -3.45
N THR A 22 -14.57 8.83 -3.43
CA THR A 22 -13.32 8.73 -2.73
C THR A 22 -13.56 8.98 -1.25
N PHE A 23 -12.66 8.56 -0.43
CA PHE A 23 -12.56 8.70 1.02
C PHE A 23 -13.02 10.06 1.58
N ASP A 24 -13.03 11.12 0.80
CA ASP A 24 -13.48 12.45 1.18
C ASP A 24 -14.99 12.53 1.49
N ILE A 25 -15.83 11.73 0.86
CA ILE A 25 -17.27 11.77 1.14
C ILE A 25 -17.54 11.20 2.53
N GLN A 26 -16.87 10.14 2.94
CA GLN A 26 -17.05 9.59 4.30
C GLN A 26 -16.60 10.60 5.34
N LYS A 27 -15.48 11.28 5.11
CA LYS A 27 -14.98 12.32 6.00
C LYS A 27 -15.89 13.55 6.03
N HIS A 28 -16.41 13.97 4.88
CA HIS A 28 -17.36 15.08 4.80
C HIS A 28 -18.72 14.73 5.42
N CYS A 29 -19.25 13.55 5.19
CA CYS A 29 -20.46 13.08 5.87
C CYS A 29 -20.28 13.00 7.37
N PHE A 30 -19.13 12.53 7.84
CA PHE A 30 -18.83 12.47 9.27
C PHE A 30 -18.76 13.86 9.90
N ASN A 31 -18.08 14.80 9.28
CA ASN A 31 -17.96 16.17 9.77
C ASN A 31 -19.34 16.86 9.77
N PHE A 32 -20.11 16.71 8.70
CA PHE A 32 -21.44 17.25 8.57
C PHE A 32 -22.41 16.71 9.64
N ILE A 33 -22.41 15.40 9.85
CA ILE A 33 -23.20 14.74 10.89
C ILE A 33 -22.75 15.17 12.29
N SER A 34 -21.45 15.31 12.51
CA SER A 34 -20.88 15.76 13.78
C SER A 34 -21.26 17.20 14.12
N GLU A 35 -21.36 18.07 13.11
CA GLU A 35 -21.84 19.45 13.28
C GLU A 35 -23.33 19.54 13.55
N ILE A 36 -24.13 18.72 12.86
CA ILE A 36 -25.59 18.75 13.01
C ILE A 36 -26.02 18.19 14.37
N LEU A 37 -25.41 17.11 14.81
CA LEU A 37 -25.88 16.39 16.00
C LEU A 37 -25.43 17.01 17.31
N LYS A 38 -24.39 17.83 17.35
CA LYS A 38 -23.83 18.52 18.56
C LYS A 38 -23.84 17.73 19.85
N ASP A 39 -24.02 16.42 19.76
CA ASP A 39 -24.13 15.51 20.88
C ASP A 39 -22.79 14.81 21.11
N ASP A 40 -22.15 15.11 22.23
CA ASP A 40 -20.82 14.58 22.57
C ASP A 40 -20.82 13.06 22.75
N ALA A 41 -21.96 12.47 23.16
CA ALA A 41 -22.08 11.02 23.28
C ALA A 41 -22.06 10.32 21.92
N ILE A 42 -22.71 10.90 20.92
CA ILE A 42 -22.71 10.37 19.54
C ILE A 42 -21.34 10.54 18.90
N LYS A 43 -20.69 11.69 19.13
CA LYS A 43 -19.32 11.92 18.67
C LYS A 43 -18.34 10.91 19.25
N LEU A 44 -18.43 10.65 20.53
CA LEU A 44 -17.57 9.68 21.20
C LEU A 44 -17.79 8.26 20.66
N LYS A 45 -19.05 7.87 20.41
CA LYS A 45 -19.39 6.57 19.84
C LYS A 45 -18.86 6.43 18.41
N ALA A 46 -19.04 7.44 17.58
CA ALA A 46 -18.54 7.46 16.21
C ALA A 46 -16.99 7.43 16.16
N THR A 47 -16.32 8.15 17.07
CA THR A 47 -14.85 8.12 17.18
C THR A 47 -14.34 6.74 17.58
N LYS A 48 -15.03 6.06 18.51
CA LYS A 48 -14.69 4.67 18.89
C LYS A 48 -14.88 3.70 17.72
N GLN A 49 -15.97 3.81 16.98
CA GLN A 49 -16.21 2.97 15.80
C GLN A 49 -15.17 3.19 14.69
N LEU A 50 -14.74 4.43 14.45
CA LEU A 50 -13.66 4.73 13.50
C LEU A 50 -12.33 4.14 13.98
N ALA A 51 -12.00 4.25 15.26
CA ALA A 51 -10.81 3.63 15.83
C ALA A 51 -10.83 2.10 15.72
N GLU A 52 -12.00 1.47 15.87
CA GLU A 52 -12.17 0.03 15.66
C GLU A 52 -12.01 -0.36 14.19
N ILE A 53 -12.53 0.42 13.25
CA ILE A 53 -12.35 0.19 11.81
C ILE A 53 -10.88 0.37 11.42
N ASP A 54 -10.20 1.39 11.93
CA ASP A 54 -8.77 1.60 11.69
C ASP A 54 -7.90 0.51 12.33
N SER A 55 -8.39 -0.12 13.40
CA SER A 55 -7.69 -1.23 14.06
C SER A 55 -7.79 -2.56 13.28
N ILE A 56 -8.74 -2.68 12.36
CA ILE A 56 -8.81 -3.81 11.41
C ILE A 56 -7.74 -3.61 10.31
N LYS A 57 -6.50 -3.43 10.72
CA LYS A 57 -5.38 -3.43 9.79
C LYS A 57 -5.30 -4.81 9.14
N LYS A 58 -5.41 -4.86 7.82
CA LYS A 58 -5.15 -6.09 7.08
C LYS A 58 -3.71 -6.51 7.31
N GLN A 59 -3.52 -7.78 7.60
CA GLN A 59 -2.18 -8.34 7.60
C GLN A 59 -1.62 -8.31 6.19
N ASP A 60 -0.46 -7.68 6.05
CA ASP A 60 0.32 -7.64 4.82
C ASP A 60 1.51 -8.61 4.91
N TYR A 61 2.23 -8.73 3.83
CA TYR A 61 3.44 -9.54 3.76
C TYR A 61 4.66 -8.64 3.71
N LEU A 62 5.62 -8.89 4.60
CA LEU A 62 6.99 -8.40 4.46
C LEU A 62 7.83 -9.51 3.86
N TYR A 63 8.65 -9.18 2.89
CA TYR A 63 9.49 -10.16 2.19
C TYR A 63 10.89 -9.64 1.97
N ILE A 64 11.84 -10.57 1.91
CA ILE A 64 13.20 -10.36 1.44
C ILE A 64 13.43 -11.36 0.31
N ILE A 65 13.75 -10.86 -0.87
CA ILE A 65 14.13 -11.66 -2.04
C ILE A 65 15.56 -11.35 -2.45
N GLU A 66 16.20 -12.31 -3.08
CA GLU A 66 17.55 -12.17 -3.62
C GLU A 66 17.52 -12.32 -5.14
N ASN A 67 18.31 -11.48 -5.81
CA ASN A 67 18.61 -11.58 -7.24
C ASN A 67 20.02 -11.05 -7.50
N ASN A 68 20.86 -11.89 -8.11
CA ASN A 68 22.24 -11.54 -8.46
C ASN A 68 23.08 -10.98 -7.31
N GLY A 69 22.93 -11.52 -6.11
CA GLY A 69 23.67 -11.11 -4.92
C GLY A 69 23.16 -9.84 -4.25
N LEU A 70 22.08 -9.26 -4.72
CA LEU A 70 21.40 -8.13 -4.10
C LEU A 70 20.10 -8.58 -3.45
N TYR A 71 19.76 -7.95 -2.34
CA TYR A 71 18.57 -8.24 -1.57
C TYR A 71 17.55 -7.10 -1.68
N LYS A 72 16.31 -7.43 -2.03
CA LYS A 72 15.21 -6.48 -2.00
C LYS A 72 14.37 -6.72 -0.78
N ILE A 73 14.13 -5.64 -0.04
CA ILE A 73 13.25 -5.62 1.12
C ILE A 73 11.99 -4.86 0.72
N GLY A 74 10.83 -5.48 0.89
CA GLY A 74 9.56 -4.85 0.50
C GLY A 74 8.37 -5.44 1.24
N TYR A 75 7.24 -4.77 1.14
CA TYR A 75 5.96 -5.27 1.62
C TYR A 75 4.91 -5.32 0.51
N THR A 76 3.89 -6.12 0.70
CA THR A 76 2.77 -6.23 -0.22
C THR A 76 1.55 -6.85 0.46
N TYR A 77 0.37 -6.47 0.03
CA TYR A 77 -0.88 -7.12 0.44
C TYR A 77 -1.16 -8.42 -0.33
N ASP A 78 -0.55 -8.59 -1.52
CA ASP A 78 -0.71 -9.78 -2.37
C ASP A 78 0.67 -10.34 -2.76
N TRP A 79 1.14 -11.28 -1.94
CA TRP A 79 2.43 -11.92 -2.15
C TRP A 79 2.46 -12.74 -3.44
N SER A 80 1.42 -13.51 -3.72
CA SER A 80 1.39 -14.38 -4.89
C SER A 80 1.54 -13.61 -6.19
N LYS A 81 0.80 -12.51 -6.33
CA LYS A 81 0.88 -11.61 -7.48
C LYS A 81 2.24 -10.92 -7.56
N ARG A 82 2.76 -10.44 -6.43
CA ARG A 82 4.06 -9.76 -6.35
C ARG A 82 5.19 -10.69 -6.75
N TYR A 83 5.22 -11.91 -6.23
CA TYR A 83 6.26 -12.89 -6.52
C TYR A 83 6.24 -13.35 -7.98
N LYS A 84 5.04 -13.56 -8.53
CA LYS A 84 4.89 -13.87 -9.95
C LYS A 84 5.47 -12.76 -10.86
N ASN A 85 5.22 -11.49 -10.51
CA ASN A 85 5.77 -10.36 -11.24
C ASN A 85 7.30 -10.34 -11.20
N TYR A 86 7.92 -10.61 -10.05
CA TYR A 86 9.37 -10.70 -9.96
C TYR A 86 9.94 -11.81 -10.83
N LYS A 87 9.36 -13.00 -10.80
CA LYS A 87 9.78 -14.11 -11.67
C LYS A 87 9.68 -13.76 -13.15
N THR A 88 8.65 -13.04 -13.55
CA THR A 88 8.45 -12.63 -14.94
C THR A 88 9.48 -11.60 -15.40
N HIS A 89 9.81 -10.63 -14.55
CA HIS A 89 10.68 -9.51 -14.95
C HIS A 89 12.17 -9.74 -14.64
N LEU A 90 12.49 -10.51 -13.60
CA LEU A 90 13.86 -10.70 -13.13
C LEU A 90 14.41 -12.12 -13.44
N GLY A 91 13.56 -13.05 -13.82
CA GLY A 91 13.93 -14.43 -14.07
C GLY A 91 14.15 -15.22 -12.78
N CYS A 92 15.39 -15.45 -12.40
CA CYS A 92 15.73 -16.16 -11.17
C CYS A 92 15.65 -15.23 -9.95
N VAL A 93 14.68 -15.48 -9.08
CA VAL A 93 14.52 -14.78 -7.82
C VAL A 93 14.40 -15.80 -6.70
N ASN A 94 15.20 -15.65 -5.66
CA ASN A 94 15.17 -16.50 -4.48
C ASN A 94 14.40 -15.80 -3.36
N LEU A 95 13.43 -16.49 -2.79
CA LEU A 95 12.75 -16.04 -1.58
C LEU A 95 13.64 -16.37 -0.37
N ILE A 96 14.06 -15.33 0.36
CA ILE A 96 14.90 -15.46 1.55
C ILE A 96 14.06 -15.44 2.83
N TYR A 97 13.09 -14.52 2.90
CA TYR A 97 12.23 -14.36 4.07
C TYR A 97 10.84 -13.89 3.67
N LEU A 98 9.83 -14.42 4.34
CA LEU A 98 8.44 -14.02 4.18
C LEU A 98 7.73 -14.10 5.53
N THR A 99 7.06 -13.03 5.92
CA THR A 99 6.19 -13.01 7.10
C THR A 99 4.89 -12.29 6.79
N LYS A 100 3.84 -12.64 7.51
CA LYS A 100 2.53 -12.00 7.40
C LYS A 100 2.17 -11.38 8.75
N GLN A 101 2.02 -10.06 8.78
CA GLN A 101 1.74 -9.34 10.02
C GLN A 101 1.14 -7.95 9.76
N TYR A 102 0.75 -7.25 10.80
CA TYR A 102 0.04 -5.96 10.69
C TYR A 102 0.95 -4.75 10.44
N ASN A 103 2.22 -4.83 10.81
CA ASN A 103 3.17 -3.71 10.78
C ASN A 103 4.23 -3.84 9.68
N CYS A 104 3.90 -4.49 8.57
CA CYS A 104 4.87 -4.73 7.48
C CYS A 104 5.44 -3.46 6.86
N TYR A 105 4.64 -2.41 6.73
CA TYR A 105 5.11 -1.13 6.20
C TYR A 105 6.14 -0.47 7.13
N GLU A 106 5.85 -0.44 8.43
CA GLU A 106 6.75 0.12 9.43
C GLU A 106 8.07 -0.66 9.49
N LEU A 107 8.00 -1.99 9.42
CA LEU A 107 9.19 -2.85 9.37
C LEU A 107 10.02 -2.63 8.10
N GLU A 108 9.40 -2.48 6.94
CA GLU A 108 10.10 -2.12 5.72
C GLU A 108 10.85 -0.80 5.88
N CYS A 109 10.19 0.23 6.40
CA CYS A 109 10.81 1.53 6.66
C CYS A 109 11.99 1.41 7.63
N ASP A 110 11.84 0.66 8.71
CA ASP A 110 12.90 0.44 9.69
C ASP A 110 14.12 -0.26 9.07
N LEU A 111 13.89 -1.31 8.28
CA LEU A 111 14.96 -2.03 7.59
C LEU A 111 15.64 -1.17 6.53
N HIS A 112 14.89 -0.38 5.77
CA HIS A 112 15.46 0.55 4.80
C HIS A 112 16.34 1.62 5.47
N ASN A 113 15.96 2.11 6.65
CA ASN A 113 16.75 3.04 7.44
C ASN A 113 17.99 2.36 8.05
N MET A 114 17.83 1.13 8.56
CA MET A 114 18.92 0.35 9.13
C MET A 114 20.06 0.10 8.11
N PHE A 115 19.69 -0.16 6.86
CA PHE A 115 20.62 -0.50 5.79
C PHE A 115 20.80 0.62 4.75
N VAL A 116 20.53 1.86 5.11
CA VAL A 116 20.62 3.00 4.18
C VAL A 116 21.97 3.10 3.48
N ASN A 117 23.06 2.79 4.18
CA ASN A 117 24.41 2.80 3.63
C ASN A 117 24.74 1.60 2.71
N ASN A 118 23.90 0.57 2.75
CA ASN A 118 24.02 -0.63 1.92
C ASN A 118 23.11 -0.59 0.70
N ARG A 119 22.36 0.50 0.53
CA ARG A 119 21.46 0.67 -0.61
C ARG A 119 22.26 0.76 -1.91
N ASN A 120 21.89 -0.09 -2.87
CA ASN A 120 22.46 -0.06 -4.21
C ASN A 120 21.59 0.81 -5.14
N THR A 121 20.35 0.36 -5.42
CA THR A 121 19.43 1.07 -6.28
C THR A 121 18.00 0.84 -5.80
N GLY A 122 17.23 1.90 -5.58
CA GLY A 122 15.84 1.81 -5.12
C GLY A 122 15.73 1.06 -3.79
N GLU A 123 15.04 -0.08 -3.79
CA GLU A 123 14.82 -0.94 -2.63
C GLU A 123 15.74 -2.18 -2.61
N TRP A 124 16.82 -2.15 -3.41
CA TRP A 124 17.83 -3.19 -3.48
C TRP A 124 19.06 -2.82 -2.65
N PHE A 125 19.55 -3.78 -1.87
CA PHE A 125 20.61 -3.60 -0.90
C PHE A 125 21.71 -4.63 -1.09
N ASN A 126 22.95 -4.21 -0.88
CA ASN A 126 24.09 -5.11 -0.77
C ASN A 126 24.30 -5.47 0.70
N LEU A 127 23.77 -6.61 1.13
CA LEU A 127 23.81 -7.05 2.51
C LEU A 127 24.79 -8.22 2.67
N SER A 128 25.57 -8.18 3.75
CA SER A 128 26.31 -9.34 4.20
C SER A 128 25.39 -10.38 4.85
N ASN A 129 25.86 -11.62 4.99
CA ASN A 129 25.10 -12.66 5.67
C ASN A 129 24.71 -12.26 7.10
N LEU A 130 25.58 -11.56 7.81
CA LEU A 130 25.30 -11.07 9.16
C LEU A 130 24.22 -9.99 9.17
N GLN A 131 24.25 -9.08 8.21
CA GLN A 131 23.21 -8.06 8.06
C GLN A 131 21.85 -8.67 7.69
N LEU A 132 21.85 -9.66 6.79
CA LEU A 132 20.66 -10.40 6.43
C LEU A 132 20.06 -11.13 7.64
N PHE A 133 20.90 -11.80 8.43
CA PHE A 133 20.47 -12.44 9.67
C PHE A 133 19.90 -11.41 10.67
N SER A 134 20.55 -10.25 10.81
CA SER A 134 20.05 -9.16 11.67
C SER A 134 18.68 -8.65 11.22
N ALA A 135 18.46 -8.51 9.90
CA ALA A 135 17.17 -8.11 9.35
C ALA A 135 16.06 -9.10 9.70
N ILE A 136 16.31 -10.39 9.49
CA ILE A 136 15.34 -11.45 9.79
C ILE A 136 15.06 -11.53 11.29
N SER A 137 16.09 -11.44 12.13
CA SER A 137 15.94 -11.45 13.58
C SER A 137 15.13 -10.26 14.08
N TYR A 138 15.36 -9.08 13.52
CA TYR A 138 14.59 -7.88 13.84
C TYR A 138 13.12 -8.06 13.51
N CYS A 139 12.78 -8.52 12.30
CA CYS A 139 11.41 -8.79 11.90
C CYS A 139 10.74 -9.82 12.80
N SER A 140 11.43 -10.91 13.12
CA SER A 140 10.90 -11.98 13.98
C SER A 140 10.64 -11.49 15.41
N SER A 141 11.43 -10.57 15.93
CA SER A 141 11.24 -9.97 17.26
C SER A 141 10.04 -9.01 17.33
N LYS A 142 9.53 -8.55 16.20
CA LYS A 142 8.44 -7.57 16.07
C LYS A 142 7.12 -8.18 15.60
N ILE A 143 7.02 -9.51 15.58
CA ILE A 143 5.76 -10.18 15.19
C ILE A 143 4.64 -9.78 16.16
N VAL A 144 3.58 -9.26 15.58
CA VAL A 144 2.37 -8.81 16.29
C VAL A 144 1.18 -9.60 15.79
#